data_0334f4cd53b697b9c20d79caa091bcc5
#
_entry.id   0334f4cd53b697b9c20d79caa091bcc5
#
_cell.length_a   1.000
_cell.length_b   1.000
_cell.length_c   1.000
_cell.angle_alpha   90.00
_cell.angle_beta   90.00
_cell.angle_gamma   90.00
#
_symmetry.space_group_name_H-M   'P 1'
#
loop_
_entity.id
_entity.type
_entity.pdbx_description
1 polymer ?
#
loop_
_entity_poly.entity_id
_entity_poly.type
_entity_poly.pdbx_seq_one_letter_code
_entity_poly.pdbx_strand_id
1 'polypeptide(L)'
;MSYARITAMSGDVPIVSHLYFPSFLDDNIPNERMTGIAMGLELMDMCDEVYVFGFDITEGMKFELDHAKETRKPVRLYDTDFNPVNVKTIPVDERADARYKGIIRNLKVLK
;
A
#
# COMPACT_ATOMS: atom_id res chain seq x y z
N MET A 1 -6.83 -15.63 1.46
CA MET A 1 -6.44 -15.59 0.04
C MET A 1 -5.37 -14.53 -0.15
N SER A 2 -4.36 -14.79 -0.95
CA SER A 2 -3.27 -13.84 -1.19
C SER A 2 -3.69 -12.75 -2.18
N TYR A 3 -3.54 -11.49 -1.80
CA TYR A 3 -3.79 -10.35 -2.69
C TYR A 3 -2.86 -10.36 -3.91
N ALA A 4 -1.61 -10.80 -3.72
CA ALA A 4 -0.66 -10.92 -4.83
C ALA A 4 -1.17 -11.91 -5.89
N ARG A 5 -1.72 -13.05 -5.45
CA ARG A 5 -2.30 -14.05 -6.35
C ARG A 5 -3.50 -13.48 -7.14
N ILE A 6 -4.42 -12.81 -6.45
CA ILE A 6 -5.60 -12.21 -7.09
C ILE A 6 -5.17 -11.16 -8.11
N THR A 7 -4.22 -10.31 -7.75
CA THR A 7 -3.67 -9.28 -8.64
C THR A 7 -3.06 -9.90 -9.89
N ALA A 8 -2.25 -10.95 -9.74
CA ALA A 8 -1.63 -11.65 -10.86
C ALA A 8 -2.68 -12.29 -11.78
N MET A 9 -3.69 -12.92 -11.19
CA MET A 9 -4.78 -13.55 -11.96
C MET A 9 -5.66 -12.53 -12.66
N SER A 10 -5.64 -11.27 -12.24
CA SER A 10 -6.34 -10.17 -12.89
C SER A 10 -5.55 -9.54 -14.04
N GLY A 11 -4.35 -10.03 -14.34
CA GLY A 11 -3.53 -9.57 -15.45
C GLY A 11 -2.47 -8.52 -15.08
N ASP A 12 -2.42 -8.09 -13.84
CA ASP A 12 -1.40 -7.15 -13.34
C ASP A 12 -0.20 -7.92 -12.80
N VAL A 13 0.97 -7.30 -12.83
CA VAL A 13 2.19 -7.87 -12.25
C VAL A 13 2.37 -7.32 -10.83
N PRO A 14 2.15 -8.13 -9.78
CA PRO A 14 2.24 -7.64 -8.40
C PRO A 14 3.69 -7.57 -7.95
N ILE A 15 4.04 -6.45 -7.32
CA ILE A 15 5.30 -6.27 -6.61
C ILE A 15 4.96 -6.11 -5.12
N VAL A 16 5.41 -7.05 -4.29
CA VAL A 16 5.08 -7.09 -2.87
C VAL A 16 6.39 -7.08 -2.07
N SER A 17 6.88 -5.89 -1.76
CA SER A 17 8.19 -5.70 -1.12
C SER A 17 8.27 -6.40 0.24
N HIS A 18 7.20 -6.39 1.04
CA HIS A 18 7.20 -7.01 2.36
C HIS A 18 7.22 -8.55 2.32
N LEU A 19 7.03 -9.17 1.15
CA LEU A 19 7.23 -10.62 0.97
C LEU A 19 8.65 -10.93 0.51
N TYR A 20 9.31 -9.99 -0.11
CA TYR A 20 10.64 -10.18 -0.70
C TYR A 20 11.77 -9.85 0.28
N PHE A 21 11.81 -8.63 0.79
CA PHE A 21 12.93 -8.17 1.61
C PHE A 21 13.08 -8.92 2.94
N PRO A 22 12.01 -9.29 3.67
CA PRO A 22 12.17 -10.08 4.89
C PRO A 22 12.76 -11.48 4.67
N SER A 23 12.83 -11.96 3.44
CA SER A 23 13.47 -13.24 3.14
C SER A 23 14.98 -13.21 3.34
N PHE A 24 15.60 -12.02 3.36
CA PHE A 24 17.04 -11.86 3.56
C PHE A 24 17.44 -10.68 4.44
N LEU A 25 16.51 -9.82 4.85
CA LEU A 25 16.73 -8.73 5.80
C LEU A 25 15.94 -8.98 7.07
N ASP A 26 16.54 -8.69 8.22
CA ASP A 26 15.90 -8.85 9.52
C ASP A 26 15.23 -7.55 9.95
N ASP A 27 13.90 -7.53 9.99
CA ASP A 27 13.10 -6.37 10.39
C ASP A 27 13.29 -5.98 11.86
N ASN A 28 13.85 -6.87 12.69
CA ASN A 28 14.16 -6.58 14.09
C ASN A 28 15.48 -5.81 14.25
N ILE A 29 16.28 -5.72 13.19
CA ILE A 29 17.50 -4.93 13.17
C ILE A 29 17.18 -3.60 12.49
N PRO A 30 17.22 -2.44 13.22
CA PRO A 30 16.78 -1.16 12.67
C PRO A 30 17.44 -0.78 11.34
N ASN A 31 18.72 -1.06 11.21
CA ASN A 31 19.50 -0.78 10.02
C ASN A 31 19.00 -1.57 8.80
N GLU A 32 18.73 -2.86 8.98
CA GLU A 32 18.22 -3.72 7.93
C GLU A 32 16.77 -3.39 7.59
N ARG A 33 15.97 -3.05 8.59
CA ARG A 33 14.59 -2.60 8.40
C ARG A 33 14.53 -1.35 7.52
N MET A 34 15.34 -0.35 7.83
CA MET A 34 15.39 0.90 7.05
C MET A 34 15.91 0.66 5.63
N THR A 35 16.86 -0.25 5.46
CA THR A 35 17.33 -0.65 4.14
C THR A 35 16.21 -1.26 3.32
N GLY A 36 15.44 -2.17 3.91
CA GLY A 36 14.29 -2.80 3.25
C GLY A 36 13.22 -1.78 2.85
N ILE A 37 12.91 -0.83 3.73
CA ILE A 37 11.96 0.25 3.45
C ILE A 37 12.45 1.09 2.25
N ALA A 38 13.71 1.53 2.26
CA ALA A 38 14.28 2.34 1.18
C ALA A 38 14.24 1.61 -0.16
N MET A 39 14.61 0.35 -0.18
CA MET A 39 14.56 -0.47 -1.39
C MET A 39 13.12 -0.70 -1.87
N GLY A 40 12.18 -0.86 -0.95
CA GLY A 40 10.76 -0.98 -1.26
C GLY A 40 10.22 0.27 -1.94
N LEU A 41 10.65 1.46 -1.52
CA LEU A 41 10.27 2.72 -2.15
C LEU A 41 10.86 2.84 -3.56
N GLU A 42 12.09 2.38 -3.78
CA GLU A 42 12.69 2.33 -5.12
C GLU A 42 11.90 1.40 -6.06
N LEU A 43 11.49 0.23 -5.58
CA LEU A 43 10.63 -0.67 -6.35
C LEU A 43 9.29 -0.03 -6.67
N MET A 44 8.70 0.70 -5.72
CA MET A 44 7.45 1.40 -5.91
C MET A 44 7.55 2.43 -7.04
N ASP A 45 8.69 3.12 -7.16
CA ASP A 45 8.91 4.09 -8.23
C ASP A 45 8.87 3.44 -9.63
N MET A 46 9.18 2.16 -9.72
CA MET A 46 9.12 1.40 -10.97
C MET A 46 7.74 0.82 -11.27
N CYS A 47 6.80 0.92 -10.33
CA CYS A 47 5.44 0.43 -10.51
C CYS A 47 4.52 1.54 -11.04
N ASP A 48 3.44 1.13 -11.72
CA ASP A 48 2.47 2.06 -12.28
C ASP A 48 1.49 2.58 -11.23
N GLU A 49 1.10 1.72 -10.29
CA GLU A 49 0.08 2.00 -9.29
C GLU A 49 0.42 1.34 -7.97
N VAL A 50 -0.16 1.87 -6.89
CA VAL A 50 -0.10 1.27 -5.54
C VAL A 50 -1.50 0.79 -5.15
N TYR A 51 -1.60 -0.45 -4.69
CA TYR A 51 -2.85 -1.02 -4.19
C TYR A 51 -2.81 -1.08 -2.66
N VAL A 52 -3.85 -0.55 -2.04
CA VAL A 52 -4.03 -0.59 -0.57
C VAL A 52 -5.18 -1.52 -0.24
N PHE A 53 -4.91 -2.55 0.54
CA PHE A 53 -5.89 -3.55 0.94
C PHE A 53 -6.26 -3.39 2.41
N GLY A 54 -7.57 -3.30 2.68
CA GLY A 54 -8.08 -3.14 4.02
C GLY A 54 -7.98 -1.70 4.52
N PHE A 55 -8.23 -1.52 5.81
CA PHE A 55 -8.36 -0.20 6.43
C PHE A 55 -7.32 0.05 7.53
N ASP A 56 -6.44 -0.91 7.79
CA ASP A 56 -5.37 -0.79 8.76
C ASP A 56 -4.10 -0.28 8.08
N ILE A 57 -3.63 0.87 8.53
CA ILE A 57 -2.39 1.46 8.01
C ILE A 57 -1.25 1.13 8.96
N THR A 58 -0.37 0.24 8.54
CA THR A 58 0.84 -0.08 9.30
C THR A 58 1.89 1.02 9.13
N GLU A 59 2.92 0.99 9.98
CA GLU A 59 4.03 1.95 9.87
C GLU A 59 4.74 1.85 8.52
N GLY A 60 4.97 0.63 8.03
CA GLY A 60 5.57 0.41 6.71
C GLY A 60 4.70 0.95 5.59
N MET A 61 3.40 0.72 5.65
CA MET A 61 2.45 1.28 4.69
C MET A 61 2.44 2.80 4.70
N LYS A 62 2.62 3.42 5.88
CA LYS A 62 2.69 4.88 5.98
C LYS A 62 3.87 5.43 5.19
N PHE A 63 5.05 4.83 5.27
CA PHE A 63 6.21 5.22 4.45
C PHE A 63 5.89 5.13 2.97
N GLU A 64 5.28 4.03 2.54
CA GLU A 64 4.91 3.82 1.14
C GLU A 64 3.86 4.84 0.67
N LEU A 65 2.86 5.12 1.49
CA LEU A 65 1.79 6.07 1.15
C LEU A 65 2.28 7.52 1.18
N ASP A 66 3.17 7.88 2.09
CA ASP A 66 3.81 9.20 2.10
C ASP A 66 4.63 9.40 0.82
N HIS A 67 5.34 8.37 0.38
CA HIS A 67 6.10 8.40 -0.87
C HIS A 67 5.18 8.49 -2.10
N ALA A 68 4.07 7.75 -2.10
CA ALA A 68 3.06 7.84 -3.16
C ALA A 68 2.47 9.25 -3.27
N LYS A 69 2.23 9.90 -2.13
CA LYS A 69 1.78 11.29 -2.09
C LYS A 69 2.81 12.23 -2.72
N GLU A 70 4.07 12.12 -2.32
CA GLU A 70 5.15 12.98 -2.81
C GLU A 70 5.40 12.81 -4.31
N THR A 71 5.33 11.58 -4.81
CA THR A 71 5.56 11.26 -6.22
C THR A 71 4.29 11.31 -7.07
N ARG A 72 3.15 11.57 -6.45
CA ARG A 72 1.83 11.55 -7.10
C ARG A 72 1.52 10.22 -7.80
N LYS A 73 1.97 9.14 -7.21
CA LYS A 73 1.70 7.78 -7.70
C LYS A 73 0.21 7.47 -7.57
N PRO A 74 -0.45 6.98 -8.63
CA PRO A 74 -1.85 6.58 -8.52
C PRO A 74 -2.05 5.45 -7.52
N VAL A 75 -3.11 5.54 -6.71
CA VAL A 75 -3.43 4.58 -5.65
C VAL A 75 -4.83 4.03 -5.89
N ARG A 76 -4.99 2.72 -5.76
CA ARG A 76 -6.30 2.06 -5.74
C ARG A 76 -6.57 1.50 -4.36
N LEU A 77 -7.78 1.70 -3.89
CA LEU A 77 -8.21 1.25 -2.57
C LEU A 77 -9.14 0.06 -2.69
N TYR A 78 -8.85 -0.97 -1.90
CA TYR A 78 -9.67 -2.18 -1.82
C TYR A 78 -9.95 -2.52 -0.36
N ASP A 79 -11.09 -3.18 -0.11
CA ASP A 79 -11.33 -3.79 1.19
C ASP A 79 -10.63 -5.15 1.29
N THR A 80 -10.84 -5.85 2.40
CA THR A 80 -10.18 -7.15 2.63
C THR A 80 -10.70 -8.27 1.71
N ASP A 81 -11.82 -8.06 1.05
CA ASP A 81 -12.43 -8.99 0.09
C ASP A 81 -12.13 -8.62 -1.37
N PHE A 82 -11.18 -7.70 -1.58
CA PHE A 82 -10.78 -7.21 -2.90
C PHE A 82 -11.90 -6.43 -3.63
N ASN A 83 -12.83 -5.84 -2.90
CA ASN A 83 -13.83 -4.95 -3.47
C ASN A 83 -13.29 -3.51 -3.49
N PRO A 84 -13.47 -2.78 -4.60
CA PRO A 84 -13.06 -1.37 -4.65
C PRO A 84 -13.75 -0.54 -3.57
N VAL A 85 -12.99 0.34 -2.90
CA VAL A 85 -13.50 1.28 -1.93
C VAL A 85 -13.84 2.59 -2.65
N ASN A 86 -15.07 3.07 -2.46
CA ASN A 86 -15.49 4.33 -3.04
C ASN A 86 -14.97 5.51 -2.18
N VAL A 87 -14.10 6.33 -2.74
CA VAL A 87 -13.50 7.48 -2.05
C VAL A 87 -14.57 8.42 -1.48
N LYS A 88 -15.69 8.57 -2.18
CA LYS A 88 -16.79 9.48 -1.76
C LYS A 88 -17.47 9.02 -0.48
N THR A 89 -17.47 7.71 -0.19
CA THR A 89 -18.12 7.14 0.99
C THR A 89 -17.18 6.95 2.17
N ILE A 90 -15.86 7.14 1.98
CA ILE A 90 -14.88 6.98 3.05
C ILE A 90 -15.19 7.83 4.30
N PRO A 91 -15.62 9.10 4.18
CA PRO A 91 -15.90 9.90 5.36
C PRO A 91 -16.95 9.30 6.31
N VAL A 92 -17.88 8.50 5.79
CA VAL A 92 -18.94 7.85 6.57
C VAL A 92 -18.71 6.34 6.74
N ASP A 93 -17.64 5.81 6.21
CA ASP A 93 -17.32 4.39 6.30
C ASP A 93 -16.77 4.06 7.69
N GLU A 94 -17.51 3.23 8.43
CA GLU A 94 -17.15 2.85 9.80
C GLU A 94 -15.92 1.95 9.86
N ARG A 95 -15.55 1.27 8.78
CA ARG A 95 -14.36 0.43 8.70
C ARG A 95 -13.07 1.25 8.70
N ALA A 96 -13.16 2.49 8.22
CA ALA A 96 -12.03 3.40 8.10
C ALA A 96 -11.92 4.28 9.34
N ASP A 97 -10.79 4.21 10.06
CA ASP A 97 -10.53 5.08 11.21
C ASP A 97 -10.03 6.46 10.77
N ALA A 98 -9.79 7.34 11.73
CA ALA A 98 -9.32 8.70 11.46
C ALA A 98 -7.96 8.73 10.77
N ARG A 99 -7.07 7.77 11.08
CA ARG A 99 -5.74 7.66 10.48
C ARG A 99 -5.83 7.32 9.00
N TYR A 100 -6.63 6.30 8.66
CA TYR A 100 -6.88 5.90 7.29
C TYR A 100 -7.48 7.06 6.49
N LYS A 101 -8.54 7.67 7.02
CA LYS A 101 -9.23 8.81 6.36
C LYS A 101 -8.28 9.97 6.11
N GLY A 102 -7.42 10.29 7.08
CA GLY A 102 -6.46 11.38 6.97
C GLY A 102 -5.38 11.13 5.91
N ILE A 103 -4.86 9.91 5.85
CA ILE A 103 -3.83 9.53 4.88
C ILE A 103 -4.41 9.52 3.46
N ILE A 104 -5.55 8.89 3.26
CA ILE A 104 -6.18 8.72 1.95
C ILE A 104 -6.55 10.07 1.32
N ARG A 105 -6.93 11.05 2.13
CA ARG A 105 -7.31 12.38 1.65
C ARG A 105 -6.24 13.04 0.77
N ASN A 106 -4.98 12.76 1.04
CA ASN A 106 -3.84 13.40 0.38
C ASN A 106 -3.29 12.61 -0.80
N LEU A 107 -3.87 11.46 -1.12
CA LEU A 107 -3.40 10.57 -2.18
C LEU A 107 -4.16 10.81 -3.48
N LYS A 108 -3.49 10.48 -4.59
CA LYS A 108 -4.13 10.42 -5.90
C LYS A 108 -4.85 9.09 -6.04
N VAL A 109 -6.09 9.03 -5.57
CA VAL A 109 -6.87 7.79 -5.58
C VAL A 109 -7.61 7.65 -6.91
N LEU A 110 -7.43 6.50 -7.55
CA LEU A 110 -8.16 6.13 -8.77
C LEU A 110 -9.52 5.55 -8.42
N LYS A 111 -10.47 5.86 -9.25
CA LYS A 111 -11.85 5.34 -9.10
C LYS A 111 -11.98 3.93 -9.66
#